data_d43a10323c5d7c6211cde6bc6a83a056
#
_entry.id   d43a10323c5d7c6211cde6bc6a83a056
#
_cell.length_a   1.000
_cell.length_b   1.000
_cell.length_c   1.000
_cell.angle_alpha   90.00
_cell.angle_beta   90.00
_cell.angle_gamma   90.00
#
_symmetry.space_group_name_H-M   'P 1'
#
loop_
_entity.id
_entity.type
_entity.pdbx_description
1 polymer ?
#
loop_
_entity_poly.entity_id
_entity_poly.type
_entity_poly.pdbx_seq_one_letter_code
_entity_poly.pdbx_strand_id
1 'polypeptide(L)'
;MVGANDQTFEEVKPVLSHMGKNVIHCGDVGAGQIAKICNNLILGISMAAVAEGMALGAKLGIDPQALAGVVNTSSGRCWSSEICNPWPHINENAPASRGYQDGFATQLMLKDLGLAVEAAGQVKQPILLGGMVQQMYQQMCMRGNAHLDFSSIIQQYLPEQV
;
A
#
# COMPACT_ATOMS: atom_id res chain seq x y z
N MET A 1 -2.13 -7.32 14.36
CA MET A 1 -2.73 -8.56 13.83
C MET A 1 -2.04 -9.72 14.54
N VAL A 2 -2.79 -10.55 15.27
CA VAL A 2 -2.26 -11.63 16.13
C VAL A 2 -2.95 -12.93 15.76
N GLY A 3 -2.16 -13.96 15.48
CA GLY A 3 -2.65 -15.34 15.26
C GLY A 3 -2.19 -16.21 16.44
N ALA A 4 -3.12 -16.66 17.25
CA ALA A 4 -2.91 -17.51 18.42
C ALA A 4 -4.23 -18.18 18.82
N ASN A 5 -4.19 -19.22 19.67
CA ASN A 5 -5.42 -19.65 20.33
C ASN A 5 -5.92 -18.57 21.30
N ASP A 6 -7.20 -18.63 21.70
CA ASP A 6 -7.86 -17.61 22.52
C ASP A 6 -7.15 -17.37 23.86
N GLN A 7 -6.71 -18.43 24.54
CA GLN A 7 -6.03 -18.31 25.82
C GLN A 7 -4.71 -17.53 25.68
N THR A 8 -3.86 -17.93 24.73
CA THR A 8 -2.58 -17.25 24.47
C THR A 8 -2.80 -15.81 24.04
N PHE A 9 -3.84 -15.55 23.21
CA PHE A 9 -4.16 -14.18 22.80
C PHE A 9 -4.48 -13.28 24.02
N GLU A 10 -5.34 -13.71 24.93
CA GLU A 10 -5.69 -12.91 26.11
C GLU A 10 -4.48 -12.72 27.06
N GLU A 11 -3.58 -13.71 27.16
CA GLU A 11 -2.35 -13.60 27.96
C GLU A 11 -1.38 -12.54 27.39
N VAL A 12 -1.21 -12.46 26.07
CA VAL A 12 -0.24 -11.55 25.43
C VAL A 12 -0.81 -10.16 25.11
N LYS A 13 -2.12 -10.03 25.00
CA LYS A 13 -2.80 -8.80 24.62
C LYS A 13 -2.41 -7.58 25.48
N PRO A 14 -2.26 -7.67 26.82
CA PRO A 14 -1.82 -6.54 27.62
C PRO A 14 -0.45 -6.00 27.21
N VAL A 15 0.50 -6.90 26.90
CA VAL A 15 1.84 -6.53 26.46
C VAL A 15 1.78 -5.88 25.07
N LEU A 16 1.05 -6.47 24.13
CA LEU A 16 0.91 -5.95 22.76
C LEU A 16 0.19 -4.61 22.72
N SER A 17 -0.71 -4.34 23.68
CA SER A 17 -1.41 -3.05 23.79
C SER A 17 -0.49 -1.86 24.10
N HIS A 18 0.72 -2.11 24.64
CA HIS A 18 1.75 -1.08 24.79
C HIS A 18 2.48 -0.78 23.47
N MET A 19 2.38 -1.66 22.49
CA MET A 19 3.06 -1.54 21.19
C MET A 19 2.15 -0.99 20.08
N GLY A 20 0.82 -1.02 20.26
CA GLY A 20 -0.13 -0.55 19.26
C GLY A 20 -1.52 -0.31 19.80
N LYS A 21 -2.22 0.66 19.21
CA LYS A 21 -3.59 1.04 19.62
C LYS A 21 -4.63 -0.07 19.37
N ASN A 22 -4.43 -0.84 18.29
CA ASN A 22 -5.37 -1.87 17.87
C ASN A 22 -4.67 -3.24 17.89
N VAL A 23 -5.04 -4.08 18.82
CA VAL A 23 -4.60 -5.47 18.91
C VAL A 23 -5.77 -6.35 18.45
N ILE A 24 -5.65 -6.89 17.23
CA ILE A 24 -6.73 -7.66 16.59
C ILE A 24 -6.36 -9.13 16.60
N HIS A 25 -7.22 -9.96 17.20
CA HIS A 25 -7.15 -11.42 17.10
C HIS A 25 -7.66 -11.85 15.73
N CYS A 26 -6.81 -12.50 14.95
CA CYS A 26 -7.11 -12.92 13.58
C CYS A 26 -7.50 -14.39 13.47
N GLY A 27 -7.47 -15.14 14.56
CA GLY A 27 -7.68 -16.59 14.61
C GLY A 27 -6.42 -17.34 15.04
N ASP A 28 -6.32 -18.60 14.70
CA ASP A 28 -5.22 -19.49 15.09
C ASP A 28 -3.83 -19.04 14.62
N VAL A 29 -2.81 -19.78 15.03
CA VAL A 29 -1.41 -19.55 14.65
C VAL A 29 -1.29 -19.45 13.11
N GLY A 30 -0.66 -18.36 12.65
CA GLY A 30 -0.53 -18.05 11.23
C GLY A 30 -1.58 -17.05 10.71
N ALA A 31 -2.76 -16.93 11.32
CA ALA A 31 -3.83 -16.04 10.83
C ALA A 31 -3.41 -14.56 10.81
N GLY A 32 -2.57 -14.10 11.73
CA GLY A 32 -2.04 -12.75 11.73
C GLY A 32 -1.16 -12.44 10.50
N GLN A 33 -0.33 -13.40 10.08
CA GLN A 33 0.48 -13.30 8.87
C GLN A 33 -0.39 -13.28 7.61
N ILE A 34 -1.40 -14.14 7.54
CA ILE A 34 -2.35 -14.17 6.42
C ILE A 34 -3.08 -12.82 6.33
N ALA A 35 -3.58 -12.30 7.44
CA ALA A 35 -4.24 -10.99 7.48
C ALA A 35 -3.31 -9.87 6.98
N LYS A 36 -2.04 -9.89 7.38
CA LYS A 36 -1.05 -8.91 6.91
C LYS A 36 -0.78 -9.04 5.41
N ILE A 37 -0.60 -10.24 4.89
CA ILE A 37 -0.38 -10.49 3.46
C ILE A 37 -1.56 -9.96 2.64
N CYS A 38 -2.79 -10.29 3.02
CA CYS A 38 -3.99 -9.82 2.33
C CYS A 38 -4.14 -8.28 2.41
N ASN A 39 -3.88 -7.69 3.60
CA ASN A 39 -3.92 -6.24 3.76
C ASN A 39 -2.90 -5.54 2.85
N ASN A 40 -1.66 -6.02 2.77
CA ASN A 40 -0.63 -5.39 1.98
C ASN A 40 -0.80 -5.64 0.47
N LEU A 41 -1.43 -6.76 0.07
CA LEU A 41 -1.89 -6.98 -1.30
C LEU A 41 -2.89 -5.88 -1.71
N ILE A 42 -3.92 -5.64 -0.88
CA ILE A 42 -4.91 -4.58 -1.11
C ILE A 42 -4.24 -3.20 -1.12
N LEU A 43 -3.32 -2.94 -0.19
CA LEU A 43 -2.59 -1.68 -0.11
C LEU A 43 -1.79 -1.39 -1.39
N GLY A 44 -1.02 -2.36 -1.88
CA GLY A 44 -0.24 -2.20 -3.11
C GLY A 44 -1.12 -1.94 -4.34
N ILE A 45 -2.21 -2.70 -4.48
CA ILE A 45 -3.17 -2.54 -5.59
C ILE A 45 -3.86 -1.18 -5.52
N SER A 46 -4.34 -0.78 -4.34
CA SER A 46 -5.03 0.51 -4.17
C SER A 46 -4.09 1.70 -4.42
N MET A 47 -2.82 1.60 -4.03
CA MET A 47 -1.83 2.63 -4.32
C MET A 47 -1.60 2.79 -5.83
N ALA A 48 -1.44 1.68 -6.56
CA ALA A 48 -1.29 1.71 -8.01
C ALA A 48 -2.52 2.34 -8.68
N ALA A 49 -3.73 1.94 -8.25
CA ALA A 49 -4.99 2.48 -8.79
C ALA A 49 -5.13 3.99 -8.54
N VAL A 50 -4.79 4.47 -7.33
CA VAL A 50 -4.83 5.91 -7.02
C VAL A 50 -3.77 6.65 -7.84
N ALA A 51 -2.57 6.11 -8.01
CA ALA A 51 -1.52 6.70 -8.82
C ALA A 51 -1.95 6.88 -10.30
N GLU A 52 -2.56 5.84 -10.89
CA GLU A 52 -3.11 5.91 -12.26
C GLU A 52 -4.23 6.96 -12.37
N GLY A 53 -5.19 6.94 -11.43
CA GLY A 53 -6.32 7.87 -11.44
C GLY A 53 -5.89 9.32 -11.29
N MET A 54 -4.96 9.62 -10.38
CA MET A 54 -4.43 10.97 -10.18
C MET A 54 -3.65 11.45 -11.41
N ALA A 55 -2.79 10.61 -11.97
CA ALA A 55 -2.01 10.94 -13.16
C ALA A 55 -2.90 11.16 -14.39
N LEU A 56 -3.91 10.30 -14.60
CA LEU A 56 -4.88 10.44 -15.69
C LEU A 56 -5.66 11.75 -15.55
N GLY A 57 -6.20 12.04 -14.37
CA GLY A 57 -6.97 13.25 -14.13
C GLY A 57 -6.16 14.51 -14.40
N ALA A 58 -4.93 14.59 -13.90
CA ALA A 58 -4.02 15.71 -14.16
C ALA A 58 -3.73 15.86 -15.66
N LYS A 59 -3.51 14.75 -16.39
CA LYS A 59 -3.33 14.78 -17.85
C LYS A 59 -4.56 15.25 -18.62
N LEU A 60 -5.75 14.99 -18.10
CA LEU A 60 -7.02 15.48 -18.67
C LEU A 60 -7.33 16.95 -18.27
N GLY A 61 -6.50 17.55 -17.41
CA GLY A 61 -6.58 18.97 -17.06
C GLY A 61 -7.39 19.29 -15.80
N ILE A 62 -7.79 18.29 -15.01
CA ILE A 62 -8.38 18.57 -13.70
C ILE A 62 -7.28 18.88 -12.69
N ASP A 63 -7.53 19.88 -11.83
CA ASP A 63 -6.65 20.19 -10.72
C ASP A 63 -6.53 18.98 -9.76
N PRO A 64 -5.31 18.51 -9.44
CA PRO A 64 -5.12 17.34 -8.58
C PRO A 64 -5.74 17.48 -7.18
N GLN A 65 -5.76 18.69 -6.62
CA GLN A 65 -6.40 18.95 -5.33
C GLN A 65 -7.92 18.76 -5.40
N ALA A 66 -8.54 19.29 -6.47
CA ALA A 66 -9.98 19.10 -6.71
C ALA A 66 -10.31 17.62 -6.94
N LEU A 67 -9.48 16.90 -7.74
CA LEU A 67 -9.67 15.48 -7.98
C LEU A 67 -9.57 14.65 -6.69
N ALA A 68 -8.57 14.92 -5.85
CA ALA A 68 -8.42 14.26 -4.57
C ALA A 68 -9.61 14.48 -3.65
N GLY A 69 -10.17 15.72 -3.64
CA GLY A 69 -11.39 16.04 -2.93
C GLY A 69 -12.60 15.21 -3.37
N VAL A 70 -12.78 15.05 -4.69
CA VAL A 70 -13.84 14.20 -5.26
C VAL A 70 -13.63 12.74 -4.90
N VAL A 71 -12.43 12.20 -5.11
CA VAL A 71 -12.10 10.79 -4.79
C VAL A 71 -12.37 10.48 -3.33
N ASN A 72 -11.94 11.37 -2.42
CA ASN A 72 -12.03 11.14 -0.97
C ASN A 72 -13.45 11.33 -0.40
N THR A 73 -14.37 11.91 -1.16
CA THR A 73 -15.80 12.01 -0.82
C THR A 73 -16.68 11.02 -1.60
N SER A 74 -16.10 10.21 -2.45
CA SER A 74 -16.79 9.30 -3.36
C SER A 74 -16.29 7.84 -3.19
N SER A 75 -16.76 6.95 -4.07
CA SER A 75 -16.47 5.51 -4.02
C SER A 75 -14.99 5.13 -4.26
N GLY A 76 -14.18 6.03 -4.77
CA GLY A 76 -12.72 5.82 -4.94
C GLY A 76 -11.91 5.97 -3.66
N ARG A 77 -12.53 6.41 -2.54
CA ARG A 77 -11.86 6.63 -1.27
C ARG A 77 -11.20 5.35 -0.75
N CYS A 78 -9.93 5.44 -0.39
CA CYS A 78 -9.17 4.39 0.30
C CYS A 78 -8.04 5.04 1.12
N TRP A 79 -7.31 4.22 1.89
CA TRP A 79 -6.18 4.71 2.67
C TRP A 79 -5.12 5.40 1.79
N SER A 80 -4.86 4.84 0.61
CA SER A 80 -3.89 5.40 -0.35
C SER A 80 -4.34 6.76 -0.91
N SER A 81 -5.64 7.00 -1.08
CA SER A 81 -6.13 8.30 -1.59
C SER A 81 -6.19 9.37 -0.51
N GLU A 82 -6.52 9.00 0.73
CA GLU A 82 -6.81 9.94 1.82
C GLU A 82 -5.56 10.25 2.68
N ILE A 83 -4.81 9.21 3.07
CA ILE A 83 -3.71 9.35 4.04
C ILE A 83 -2.35 9.43 3.35
N CYS A 84 -2.13 8.63 2.31
CA CYS A 84 -0.85 8.51 1.62
C CYS A 84 -1.00 8.78 0.12
N ASN A 85 -1.66 9.91 -0.24
CA ASN A 85 -1.88 10.23 -1.64
C ASN A 85 -0.54 10.33 -2.39
N PRO A 86 -0.37 9.64 -3.53
CA PRO A 86 0.89 9.63 -4.28
C PRO A 86 1.18 10.95 -5.00
N TRP A 87 0.19 11.84 -5.17
CA TRP A 87 0.40 13.14 -5.77
C TRP A 87 0.97 14.12 -4.73
N PRO A 88 2.07 14.85 -5.04
CA PRO A 88 2.66 15.82 -4.11
C PRO A 88 1.65 16.89 -3.64
N HIS A 89 1.79 17.30 -2.39
CA HIS A 89 1.01 18.40 -1.78
C HIS A 89 -0.51 18.17 -1.63
N ILE A 90 -1.03 16.95 -1.88
CA ILE A 90 -2.40 16.62 -1.51
C ILE A 90 -2.53 16.42 0.00
N ASN A 91 -1.56 15.73 0.59
CA ASN A 91 -1.45 15.58 2.04
C ASN A 91 -0.01 15.93 2.46
N GLU A 92 0.16 16.99 3.23
CA GLU A 92 1.47 17.49 3.66
C GLU A 92 2.27 16.47 4.48
N ASN A 93 1.57 15.56 5.18
CA ASN A 93 2.21 14.50 5.95
C ASN A 93 2.57 13.26 5.11
N ALA A 94 2.10 13.18 3.87
CA ALA A 94 2.42 12.05 2.99
C ALA A 94 3.87 12.13 2.47
N PRO A 95 4.55 10.99 2.27
CA PRO A 95 5.89 10.96 1.70
C PRO A 95 6.00 11.66 0.34
N ALA A 96 4.95 11.65 -0.47
CA ALA A 96 4.91 12.35 -1.74
C ALA A 96 5.23 13.85 -1.61
N SER A 97 4.82 14.49 -0.51
CA SER A 97 5.03 15.94 -0.27
C SER A 97 6.47 16.28 0.18
N ARG A 98 7.32 15.27 0.38
CA ARG A 98 8.75 15.44 0.71
C ARG A 98 9.67 14.59 -0.18
N GLY A 99 9.34 14.48 -1.47
CA GLY A 99 10.16 13.76 -2.43
C GLY A 99 10.15 12.24 -2.23
N TYR A 100 9.08 11.70 -1.66
CA TYR A 100 8.91 10.26 -1.37
C TYR A 100 9.95 9.69 -0.38
N GLN A 101 10.53 10.56 0.46
CA GLN A 101 11.46 10.14 1.51
C GLN A 101 10.72 9.70 2.78
N ASP A 102 11.37 8.86 3.60
CA ASP A 102 10.92 8.50 4.96
C ASP A 102 9.48 7.95 5.02
N GLY A 103 9.24 6.85 4.35
CA GLY A 103 7.95 6.16 4.33
C GLY A 103 8.11 4.64 4.32
N PHE A 104 7.17 3.94 3.69
CA PHE A 104 7.24 2.51 3.46
C PHE A 104 7.95 2.23 2.14
N ALA A 105 9.19 1.77 2.20
CA ALA A 105 10.05 1.64 1.04
C ALA A 105 9.46 0.73 -0.06
N THR A 106 9.62 1.13 -1.31
CA THR A 106 9.24 0.41 -2.53
C THR A 106 9.70 -1.05 -2.52
N GLN A 107 10.95 -1.32 -2.08
CA GLN A 107 11.45 -2.69 -1.96
C GLN A 107 10.69 -3.54 -0.92
N LEU A 108 10.16 -2.92 0.13
CA LEU A 108 9.36 -3.62 1.15
C LEU A 108 7.96 -3.93 0.63
N MET A 109 7.35 -3.03 -0.17
CA MET A 109 6.10 -3.31 -0.85
C MET A 109 6.28 -4.43 -1.88
N LEU A 110 7.36 -4.41 -2.67
CA LEU A 110 7.71 -5.49 -3.60
C LEU A 110 7.84 -6.83 -2.88
N LYS A 111 8.53 -6.86 -1.75
CA LYS A 111 8.67 -8.07 -0.91
C LYS A 111 7.30 -8.57 -0.44
N ASP A 112 6.44 -7.68 0.06
CA ASP A 112 5.13 -8.05 0.62
C ASP A 112 4.19 -8.56 -0.48
N LEU A 113 4.21 -7.97 -1.68
CA LEU A 113 3.48 -8.50 -2.85
C LEU A 113 4.04 -9.85 -3.31
N GLY A 114 5.35 -10.05 -3.23
CA GLY A 114 6.00 -11.34 -3.49
C GLY A 114 5.48 -12.44 -2.57
N LEU A 115 5.37 -12.16 -1.27
CA LEU A 115 4.77 -13.09 -0.30
C LEU A 115 3.30 -13.40 -0.63
N ALA A 116 2.54 -12.42 -1.10
CA ALA A 116 1.14 -12.64 -1.51
C ALA A 116 1.05 -13.54 -2.75
N VAL A 117 1.90 -13.32 -3.75
CA VAL A 117 1.95 -14.14 -4.98
C VAL A 117 2.37 -15.57 -4.66
N GLU A 118 3.37 -15.76 -3.79
CA GLU A 118 3.80 -17.08 -3.35
C GLU A 118 2.69 -17.81 -2.60
N ALA A 119 2.06 -17.18 -1.61
CA ALA A 119 0.96 -17.76 -0.85
C ALA A 119 -0.23 -18.12 -1.77
N ALA A 120 -0.57 -17.26 -2.72
CA ALA A 120 -1.62 -17.51 -3.70
C ALA A 120 -1.30 -18.74 -4.59
N GLY A 121 -0.04 -18.90 -4.99
CA GLY A 121 0.42 -20.07 -5.73
C GLY A 121 0.26 -21.38 -4.95
N GLN A 122 0.58 -21.37 -3.65
CA GLN A 122 0.43 -22.54 -2.78
C GLN A 122 -1.01 -23.05 -2.68
N VAL A 123 -1.99 -22.12 -2.68
CA VAL A 123 -3.43 -22.44 -2.60
C VAL A 123 -4.13 -22.39 -3.96
N LYS A 124 -3.37 -22.19 -5.04
CA LYS A 124 -3.87 -22.10 -6.43
C LYS A 124 -4.96 -21.01 -6.62
N GLN A 125 -4.86 -19.91 -5.87
CA GLN A 125 -5.76 -18.76 -5.98
C GLN A 125 -5.19 -17.75 -6.99
N PRO A 126 -5.88 -17.43 -8.11
CA PRO A 126 -5.43 -16.36 -9.01
C PRO A 126 -5.53 -14.99 -8.33
N ILE A 127 -4.44 -14.19 -8.42
CA ILE A 127 -4.39 -12.80 -7.96
C ILE A 127 -3.81 -11.89 -9.07
N LEU A 128 -4.54 -11.73 -10.15
CA LEU A 128 -4.08 -11.07 -11.37
C LEU A 128 -3.57 -9.66 -11.11
N LEU A 129 -4.34 -8.83 -10.42
CA LEU A 129 -3.94 -7.46 -10.08
C LEU A 129 -2.69 -7.44 -9.20
N GLY A 130 -2.61 -8.33 -8.20
CA GLY A 130 -1.45 -8.42 -7.33
C GLY A 130 -0.17 -8.78 -8.09
N GLY A 131 -0.25 -9.73 -9.03
CA GLY A 131 0.89 -10.08 -9.88
C GLY A 131 1.34 -8.94 -10.78
N MET A 132 0.39 -8.21 -11.39
CA MET A 132 0.70 -7.03 -12.21
C MET A 132 1.38 -5.94 -11.39
N VAL A 133 0.81 -5.57 -10.25
CA VAL A 133 1.35 -4.52 -9.38
C VAL A 133 2.71 -4.91 -8.79
N GLN A 134 2.94 -6.20 -8.48
CA GLN A 134 4.27 -6.69 -8.11
C GLN A 134 5.31 -6.37 -9.19
N GLN A 135 5.00 -6.61 -10.47
CA GLN A 135 5.92 -6.30 -11.57
C GLN A 135 6.16 -4.79 -11.71
N MET A 136 5.17 -3.96 -11.45
CA MET A 136 5.35 -2.51 -11.45
C MET A 136 6.35 -2.06 -10.35
N TYR A 137 6.23 -2.58 -9.13
CA TYR A 137 7.20 -2.31 -8.06
C TYR A 137 8.59 -2.91 -8.36
N GLN A 138 8.65 -4.07 -9.03
CA GLN A 138 9.92 -4.62 -9.51
C GLN A 138 10.63 -3.67 -10.47
N GLN A 139 9.89 -3.06 -11.42
CA GLN A 139 10.45 -2.05 -12.33
C GLN A 139 10.95 -0.82 -11.58
N MET A 140 10.21 -0.34 -10.56
CA MET A 140 10.67 0.78 -9.73
C MET A 140 12.00 0.48 -9.05
N CYS A 141 12.14 -0.72 -8.47
CA CYS A 141 13.39 -1.15 -7.85
C CYS A 141 14.55 -1.22 -8.87
N MET A 142 14.31 -1.75 -10.08
CA MET A 142 15.32 -1.82 -11.15
C MET A 142 15.78 -0.44 -11.65
N ARG A 143 14.92 0.58 -11.56
CA ARG A 143 15.24 1.99 -11.89
C ARG A 143 15.95 2.74 -10.76
N GLY A 144 16.33 2.07 -9.66
CA GLY A 144 17.05 2.69 -8.54
C GLY A 144 16.16 3.29 -7.46
N ASN A 145 14.82 3.17 -7.57
CA ASN A 145 13.83 3.78 -6.66
C ASN A 145 13.43 2.85 -5.50
N ALA A 146 14.22 1.81 -5.22
CA ALA A 146 13.94 0.82 -4.18
C ALA A 146 13.79 1.42 -2.77
N HIS A 147 14.50 2.51 -2.49
CA HIS A 147 14.55 3.20 -1.20
C HIS A 147 13.44 4.23 -1.01
N LEU A 148 12.81 4.70 -2.09
CA LEU A 148 11.71 5.66 -2.03
C LEU A 148 10.45 5.02 -1.45
N ASP A 149 9.57 5.83 -0.88
CA ASP A 149 8.25 5.38 -0.44
C ASP A 149 7.48 4.74 -1.59
N PHE A 150 6.68 3.72 -1.31
CA PHE A 150 5.94 2.96 -2.31
C PHE A 150 4.93 3.81 -3.11
N SER A 151 4.51 4.97 -2.58
CA SER A 151 3.68 5.93 -3.31
C SER A 151 4.42 6.57 -4.50
N SER A 152 5.76 6.47 -4.55
CA SER A 152 6.57 6.89 -5.71
C SER A 152 6.23 6.15 -7.00
N ILE A 153 5.43 5.09 -6.96
CA ILE A 153 4.92 4.36 -8.14
C ILE A 153 4.23 5.30 -9.14
N ILE A 154 3.67 6.43 -8.70
CA ILE A 154 3.08 7.45 -9.58
C ILE A 154 4.08 8.00 -10.59
N GLN A 155 5.38 8.00 -10.27
CA GLN A 155 6.43 8.48 -11.19
C GLN A 155 6.50 7.69 -12.48
N GLN A 156 5.92 6.49 -12.55
CA GLN A 156 5.81 5.72 -13.80
C GLN A 156 4.85 6.36 -14.82
N TYR A 157 3.96 7.22 -14.36
CA TYR A 157 2.91 7.87 -15.17
C TYR A 157 3.18 9.35 -15.42
N LEU A 158 4.08 9.95 -14.64
CA LEU A 158 4.46 11.34 -14.81
C LEU A 158 5.58 11.44 -15.85
N PRO A 159 5.64 12.55 -16.64
CA PRO A 159 6.77 12.77 -17.54
C PRO A 159 8.08 12.82 -16.73
N GLU A 160 9.14 12.26 -17.28
CA GLU A 160 10.48 12.40 -16.71
C GLU A 160 10.75 13.89 -16.52
N GLN A 161 11.12 14.30 -15.31
CA GLN A 161 11.62 15.66 -15.10
C GLN A 161 12.96 15.73 -15.81
N VAL A 162 12.95 16.44 -16.95
CA VAL A 162 14.16 16.76 -17.73
C VAL A 162 15.06 17.71 -16.94
#